data_979faf61d1c9be0e2bcc39e88fb5b533
#
_entry.id   979faf61d1c9be0e2bcc39e88fb5b533
#
_cell.length_a   1.000
_cell.length_b   1.000
_cell.length_c   1.000
_cell.angle_alpha   90.00
_cell.angle_beta   90.00
_cell.angle_gamma   90.00
#
_symmetry.space_group_name_H-M   'P 1'
#
loop_
_entity.id
_entity.type
_entity.pdbx_description
1 polymer ?
#
loop_
_entity_poly.entity_id
_entity_poly.type
_entity_poly.pdbx_seq_one_letter_code
_entity_poly.pdbx_strand_id
1 'polypeptide(L)'
;MAKDLNVFDKHYGLLINGEWTNGSEGNTLTAHNPANGDALATFIDATDADVDAAVNAAKEAFKTWKNTSATERATILNKIADIIDENTELFALQETLDNGKPIRETRAADIPLASDHFRYFASVIRSEEGVANQLDNEDLSLILREPIGVVGQIIPWNFPFLMAAWKIAPALAAGCTVVIHPSSSTSLSLLSLAQKINHLLPKGVFNVITGKGSKSSEYMLRHPGFSKLAFTGSTEIGRKIGMAAAEMLIPSTLELGGKSANIFFDDMPFDKALEGAQKGILFNQGQVCCAGSRIFVQESIYDKFITALKEEFKKVKVGLPWEDDTQMGAQVNGNQIKVISKYVDIAKEEGCQIILGGSKSTDPVLARGEFFQPTLILAPDNKKRVAQEEIFGPVAVVIKFKDEADVIQMANDSDYGLGGAVWTYNINRALRVARALETGRVWVNCYNRLPAGAPFGGYKTSGIGRETHKMMLAAYTQVKNIFISTREEREGMY
;
A
#
# COMPACT_ATOMS: atom_id res chain seq x y z
N MET A 1 -30.96 14.86 0.85
CA MET A 1 -31.48 13.59 0.27
C MET A 1 -30.57 12.48 0.76
N ALA A 2 -31.13 11.30 1.12
CA ALA A 2 -30.29 10.16 1.48
C ALA A 2 -29.39 9.80 0.28
N LYS A 3 -28.10 9.51 0.54
CA LYS A 3 -27.13 9.12 -0.48
C LYS A 3 -27.50 7.74 -1.03
N ASP A 4 -27.53 7.57 -2.34
CA ASP A 4 -27.72 6.25 -2.94
C ASP A 4 -26.41 5.45 -2.75
N LEU A 5 -26.51 4.33 -2.04
CA LEU A 5 -25.39 3.46 -1.72
C LEU A 5 -25.34 2.21 -2.64
N ASN A 6 -26.26 2.08 -3.61
CA ASN A 6 -26.32 0.97 -4.56
C ASN A 6 -25.38 1.25 -5.75
N VAL A 7 -24.07 1.18 -5.52
CA VAL A 7 -23.04 1.55 -6.49
C VAL A 7 -22.24 0.36 -7.02
N PHE A 8 -22.62 -0.86 -6.65
CA PHE A 8 -21.99 -2.09 -7.10
C PHE A 8 -22.94 -2.94 -7.95
N ASP A 9 -22.37 -3.70 -8.86
CA ASP A 9 -23.08 -4.82 -9.47
C ASP A 9 -23.36 -5.89 -8.41
N LYS A 10 -24.43 -6.66 -8.58
CA LYS A 10 -24.77 -7.71 -7.60
C LYS A 10 -23.78 -8.86 -7.55
N HIS A 11 -23.06 -9.06 -8.65
CA HIS A 11 -22.10 -10.15 -8.82
C HIS A 11 -20.93 -9.73 -9.72
N TYR A 12 -19.72 -10.15 -9.34
CA TYR A 12 -18.50 -9.96 -10.11
C TYR A 12 -17.84 -11.30 -10.43
N GLY A 13 -17.50 -11.50 -11.70
CA GLY A 13 -16.70 -12.62 -12.18
C GLY A 13 -15.19 -12.40 -11.94
N LEU A 14 -14.37 -13.34 -12.43
CA LEU A 14 -12.95 -13.17 -12.65
C LEU A 14 -12.73 -12.50 -14.01
N LEU A 15 -11.71 -11.67 -14.13
CA LEU A 15 -11.26 -11.16 -15.42
C LEU A 15 -10.07 -11.98 -15.90
N ILE A 16 -10.29 -12.83 -16.90
CA ILE A 16 -9.26 -13.69 -17.49
C ILE A 16 -9.27 -13.53 -19.00
N ASN A 17 -8.10 -13.28 -19.58
CA ASN A 17 -7.96 -13.13 -21.04
C ASN A 17 -8.90 -12.08 -21.67
N GLY A 18 -9.15 -10.99 -20.96
CA GLY A 18 -10.05 -9.91 -21.41
C GLY A 18 -11.55 -10.22 -21.31
N GLU A 19 -11.92 -11.36 -20.73
CA GLU A 19 -13.31 -11.81 -20.59
C GLU A 19 -13.67 -12.03 -19.12
N TRP A 20 -14.92 -11.73 -18.76
CA TRP A 20 -15.47 -11.99 -17.45
C TRP A 20 -16.00 -13.42 -17.38
N THR A 21 -15.57 -14.18 -16.38
CA THR A 21 -15.96 -15.60 -16.20
C THR A 21 -16.41 -15.87 -14.76
N ASN A 22 -17.31 -16.83 -14.60
CA ASN A 22 -17.77 -17.28 -13.29
C ASN A 22 -16.81 -18.31 -12.63
N GLY A 23 -15.56 -18.39 -13.12
CA GLY A 23 -14.59 -19.36 -12.62
C GLY A 23 -14.96 -20.82 -12.98
N SER A 24 -14.05 -21.73 -12.68
CA SER A 24 -14.19 -23.14 -13.03
C SER A 24 -15.23 -23.90 -12.18
N GLU A 25 -15.43 -23.49 -10.91
CA GLU A 25 -16.39 -24.12 -9.98
C GLU A 25 -17.61 -23.25 -9.65
N GLY A 26 -17.60 -21.96 -9.99
CA GLY A 26 -18.71 -21.05 -9.69
C GLY A 26 -18.90 -20.71 -8.20
N ASN A 27 -17.93 -21.06 -7.34
CA ASN A 27 -17.99 -20.73 -5.92
C ASN A 27 -17.86 -19.22 -5.72
N THR A 28 -18.61 -18.67 -4.75
CA THR A 28 -18.64 -17.23 -4.49
C THR A 28 -18.34 -16.89 -3.04
N LEU A 29 -17.84 -15.67 -2.86
CA LEU A 29 -17.72 -14.97 -1.58
C LEU A 29 -18.63 -13.75 -1.58
N THR A 30 -19.02 -13.28 -0.40
CA THR A 30 -19.81 -12.06 -0.25
C THR A 30 -18.96 -10.96 0.40
N ALA A 31 -18.91 -9.81 -0.23
CA ALA A 31 -18.37 -8.59 0.36
C ALA A 31 -19.43 -7.92 1.25
N HIS A 32 -19.01 -7.44 2.40
CA HIS A 32 -19.88 -6.79 3.37
C HIS A 32 -19.39 -5.40 3.70
N ASN A 33 -20.30 -4.45 3.82
CA ASN A 33 -19.99 -3.11 4.32
C ASN A 33 -19.59 -3.17 5.80
N PRO A 34 -18.36 -2.82 6.17
CA PRO A 34 -17.92 -2.92 7.56
C PRO A 34 -18.61 -1.93 8.50
N ALA A 35 -19.27 -0.90 7.98
CA ALA A 35 -19.98 0.09 8.78
C ALA A 35 -21.38 -0.36 9.25
N ASN A 36 -21.99 -1.38 8.61
CA ASN A 36 -23.33 -1.82 8.98
C ASN A 36 -23.57 -3.33 8.79
N GLY A 37 -22.59 -4.06 8.22
CA GLY A 37 -22.68 -5.49 7.95
C GLY A 37 -23.54 -5.87 6.75
N ASP A 38 -24.08 -4.91 6.00
CA ASP A 38 -24.92 -5.20 4.83
C ASP A 38 -24.08 -5.84 3.71
N ALA A 39 -24.67 -6.81 3.00
CA ALA A 39 -24.03 -7.39 1.82
C ALA A 39 -23.97 -6.36 0.69
N LEU A 40 -22.80 -6.17 0.09
CA LEU A 40 -22.57 -5.25 -1.03
C LEU A 40 -22.72 -5.97 -2.37
N ALA A 41 -21.99 -7.06 -2.55
CA ALA A 41 -21.95 -7.85 -3.77
C ALA A 41 -21.39 -9.24 -3.49
N THR A 42 -21.56 -10.16 -4.45
CA THR A 42 -20.82 -11.42 -4.49
C THR A 42 -19.71 -11.36 -5.53
N PHE A 43 -18.65 -12.13 -5.32
CA PHE A 43 -17.56 -12.29 -6.28
C PHE A 43 -17.02 -13.72 -6.24
N ILE A 44 -16.33 -14.14 -7.30
CA ILE A 44 -15.86 -15.52 -7.44
C ILE A 44 -14.75 -15.85 -6.46
N ASP A 45 -14.78 -17.04 -5.85
CA ASP A 45 -13.70 -17.68 -5.09
C ASP A 45 -12.91 -18.60 -6.04
N ALA A 46 -11.89 -18.05 -6.69
CA ALA A 46 -11.11 -18.71 -7.73
C ALA A 46 -10.44 -20.01 -7.23
N THR A 47 -10.35 -20.97 -8.14
CA THR A 47 -9.63 -22.24 -7.98
C THR A 47 -8.20 -22.14 -8.51
N ASP A 48 -7.42 -23.21 -8.32
CA ASP A 48 -6.08 -23.34 -8.89
C ASP A 48 -6.15 -23.33 -10.44
N ALA A 49 -7.18 -23.96 -11.03
CA ALA A 49 -7.40 -23.95 -12.49
C ALA A 49 -7.67 -22.54 -13.05
N ASP A 50 -8.34 -21.69 -12.29
CA ASP A 50 -8.57 -20.30 -12.69
C ASP A 50 -7.27 -19.48 -12.66
N VAL A 51 -6.39 -19.74 -11.68
CA VAL A 51 -5.05 -19.15 -11.64
C VAL A 51 -4.22 -19.60 -12.83
N ASP A 52 -4.22 -20.92 -13.14
CA ASP A 52 -3.54 -21.47 -14.32
C ASP A 52 -4.02 -20.78 -15.60
N ALA A 53 -5.33 -20.62 -15.77
CA ALA A 53 -5.92 -19.97 -16.93
C ALA A 53 -5.46 -18.50 -17.06
N ALA A 54 -5.45 -17.75 -15.95
CA ALA A 54 -5.00 -16.35 -15.93
C ALA A 54 -3.50 -16.21 -16.24
N VAL A 55 -2.66 -17.07 -15.66
CA VAL A 55 -1.21 -17.06 -15.93
C VAL A 55 -0.91 -17.45 -17.36
N ASN A 56 -1.61 -18.45 -17.92
CA ASN A 56 -1.44 -18.86 -19.31
C ASN A 56 -1.88 -17.73 -20.28
N ALA A 57 -3.01 -17.07 -20.02
CA ALA A 57 -3.43 -15.89 -20.78
C ALA A 57 -2.39 -14.77 -20.73
N ALA A 58 -1.83 -14.50 -19.55
CA ALA A 58 -0.79 -13.50 -19.38
C ALA A 58 0.51 -13.85 -20.12
N LYS A 59 0.91 -15.12 -20.15
CA LYS A 59 2.07 -15.60 -20.92
C LYS A 59 1.89 -15.41 -22.43
N GLU A 60 0.73 -15.77 -22.94
CA GLU A 60 0.44 -15.57 -24.39
C GLU A 60 0.43 -14.09 -24.74
N ALA A 61 -0.24 -13.25 -23.97
CA ALA A 61 -0.28 -11.79 -24.17
C ALA A 61 1.12 -11.16 -24.08
N PHE A 62 1.99 -11.65 -23.20
CA PHE A 62 3.35 -11.13 -23.06
C PHE A 62 4.17 -11.21 -24.35
N LYS A 63 3.96 -12.23 -25.21
CA LYS A 63 4.69 -12.41 -26.46
C LYS A 63 4.59 -11.18 -27.38
N THR A 64 3.47 -10.50 -27.35
CA THR A 64 3.21 -9.28 -28.17
C THR A 64 3.32 -8.01 -27.34
N TRP A 65 2.77 -7.97 -26.13
CA TRP A 65 2.74 -6.80 -25.26
C TRP A 65 4.13 -6.23 -24.95
N LYS A 66 5.13 -7.08 -24.71
CA LYS A 66 6.51 -6.68 -24.46
C LYS A 66 7.14 -5.86 -25.61
N ASN A 67 6.61 -5.97 -26.81
CA ASN A 67 7.11 -5.28 -28.00
C ASN A 67 6.34 -3.97 -28.29
N THR A 68 5.31 -3.62 -27.51
CA THR A 68 4.61 -2.35 -27.65
C THR A 68 5.54 -1.19 -27.32
N SER A 69 5.39 -0.09 -28.03
CA SER A 69 6.22 1.09 -27.79
C SER A 69 5.91 1.75 -26.44
N ALA A 70 6.89 2.44 -25.87
CA ALA A 70 6.69 3.26 -24.67
C ALA A 70 5.55 4.28 -24.87
N THR A 71 5.40 4.82 -26.06
CA THR A 71 4.34 5.79 -26.41
C THR A 71 2.95 5.15 -26.36
N GLU A 72 2.77 3.93 -26.89
CA GLU A 72 1.49 3.21 -26.81
C GLU A 72 1.11 2.91 -25.38
N ARG A 73 2.06 2.36 -24.58
CA ARG A 73 1.81 2.08 -23.16
C ARG A 73 1.48 3.34 -22.36
N ALA A 74 2.21 4.44 -22.59
CA ALA A 74 1.92 5.73 -21.97
C ALA A 74 0.52 6.26 -22.34
N THR A 75 0.10 6.09 -23.58
CA THR A 75 -1.25 6.49 -24.02
C THR A 75 -2.34 5.69 -23.30
N ILE A 76 -2.16 4.38 -23.14
CA ILE A 76 -3.10 3.53 -22.41
C ILE A 76 -3.15 3.93 -20.92
N LEU A 77 -2.01 4.13 -20.28
CA LEU A 77 -1.94 4.54 -18.87
C LEU A 77 -2.64 5.89 -18.62
N ASN A 78 -2.46 6.86 -19.53
CA ASN A 78 -3.18 8.14 -19.43
C ASN A 78 -4.69 7.97 -19.59
N LYS A 79 -5.17 7.11 -20.50
CA LYS A 79 -6.60 6.80 -20.65
C LYS A 79 -7.17 6.12 -19.40
N ILE A 80 -6.40 5.25 -18.74
CA ILE A 80 -6.80 4.66 -17.45
C ILE A 80 -6.95 5.77 -16.40
N ALA A 81 -5.99 6.70 -16.33
CA ALA A 81 -6.08 7.84 -15.42
C ALA A 81 -7.29 8.75 -15.71
N ASP A 82 -7.58 9.01 -17.00
CA ASP A 82 -8.77 9.79 -17.42
C ASP A 82 -10.06 9.12 -16.93
N ILE A 83 -10.19 7.79 -17.09
CA ILE A 83 -11.34 7.03 -16.60
C ILE A 83 -11.46 7.12 -15.08
N ILE A 84 -10.34 7.07 -14.34
CA ILE A 84 -10.34 7.22 -12.87
C ILE A 84 -10.83 8.61 -12.50
N ASP A 85 -10.34 9.66 -13.14
CA ASP A 85 -10.71 11.05 -12.86
C ASP A 85 -12.19 11.32 -13.19
N GLU A 86 -12.68 10.82 -14.32
CA GLU A 86 -14.09 10.94 -14.74
C GLU A 86 -15.07 10.21 -13.80
N ASN A 87 -14.60 9.20 -13.06
CA ASN A 87 -15.41 8.40 -12.16
C ASN A 87 -15.00 8.57 -10.68
N THR A 88 -14.34 9.65 -10.31
CA THR A 88 -13.81 9.88 -8.96
C THR A 88 -14.86 9.68 -7.85
N GLU A 89 -16.04 10.27 -8.00
CA GLU A 89 -17.11 10.13 -6.99
C GLU A 89 -17.63 8.70 -6.83
N LEU A 90 -17.76 7.98 -7.95
CA LEU A 90 -18.18 6.57 -7.93
C LEU A 90 -17.14 5.71 -7.21
N PHE A 91 -15.88 5.80 -7.62
CA PHE A 91 -14.81 5.00 -7.03
C PHE A 91 -14.54 5.37 -5.57
N ALA A 92 -14.64 6.65 -5.21
CA ALA A 92 -14.52 7.10 -3.82
C ALA A 92 -15.61 6.51 -2.93
N LEU A 93 -16.86 6.48 -3.40
CA LEU A 93 -17.96 5.85 -2.66
C LEU A 93 -17.81 4.33 -2.59
N GLN A 94 -17.42 3.68 -3.67
CA GLN A 94 -17.16 2.24 -3.70
C GLN A 94 -16.04 1.85 -2.73
N GLU A 95 -14.91 2.57 -2.74
CA GLU A 95 -13.79 2.34 -1.83
C GLU A 95 -14.22 2.53 -0.36
N THR A 96 -15.05 3.56 -0.10
CA THR A 96 -15.61 3.84 1.23
C THR A 96 -16.50 2.72 1.73
N LEU A 97 -17.38 2.19 0.90
CA LEU A 97 -18.33 1.15 1.30
C LEU A 97 -17.68 -0.22 1.49
N ASP A 98 -16.67 -0.53 0.65
CA ASP A 98 -15.97 -1.82 0.68
C ASP A 98 -14.93 -1.89 1.81
N ASN A 99 -14.29 -0.75 2.15
CA ASN A 99 -13.20 -0.68 3.15
C ASN A 99 -13.64 -0.16 4.52
N GLY A 100 -14.63 0.74 4.56
CA GLY A 100 -15.09 1.41 5.79
C GLY A 100 -14.43 2.77 6.07
N LYS A 101 -13.46 3.23 5.27
CA LYS A 101 -12.82 4.55 5.43
C LYS A 101 -13.75 5.70 5.04
N PRO A 102 -13.57 6.90 5.63
CA PRO A 102 -14.42 8.05 5.33
C PRO A 102 -14.33 8.50 3.88
N ILE A 103 -15.46 8.85 3.28
CA ILE A 103 -15.53 9.32 1.89
C ILE A 103 -14.68 10.58 1.64
N ARG A 104 -14.47 11.39 2.67
CA ARG A 104 -13.57 12.57 2.60
C ARG A 104 -12.12 12.15 2.30
N GLU A 105 -11.68 10.97 2.78
CA GLU A 105 -10.33 10.46 2.56
C GLU A 105 -10.20 9.81 1.18
N THR A 106 -11.16 8.97 0.79
CA THR A 106 -11.15 8.33 -0.53
C THR A 106 -11.21 9.35 -1.66
N ARG A 107 -12.03 10.39 -1.50
CA ARG A 107 -12.19 11.49 -2.46
C ARG A 107 -10.95 12.40 -2.53
N ALA A 108 -10.28 12.65 -1.39
CA ALA A 108 -9.14 13.58 -1.33
C ALA A 108 -7.77 12.91 -1.52
N ALA A 109 -7.67 11.61 -1.31
CA ALA A 109 -6.40 10.89 -1.32
C ALA A 109 -6.44 9.65 -2.23
N ASP A 110 -7.21 8.61 -1.94
CA ASP A 110 -7.08 7.30 -2.57
C ASP A 110 -7.25 7.37 -4.09
N ILE A 111 -8.33 7.96 -4.55
CA ILE A 111 -8.65 8.00 -5.98
C ILE A 111 -7.75 8.98 -6.76
N PRO A 112 -7.54 10.23 -6.30
CA PRO A 112 -6.61 11.14 -6.98
C PRO A 112 -5.16 10.64 -7.02
N LEU A 113 -4.66 10.01 -5.94
CA LEU A 113 -3.33 9.43 -5.93
C LEU A 113 -3.21 8.25 -6.90
N ALA A 114 -4.25 7.43 -7.04
CA ALA A 114 -4.26 6.33 -8.00
C ALA A 114 -4.16 6.86 -9.44
N SER A 115 -4.95 7.87 -9.81
CA SER A 115 -4.86 8.53 -11.11
C SER A 115 -3.47 9.13 -11.34
N ASP A 116 -2.92 9.86 -10.35
CA ASP A 116 -1.56 10.44 -10.42
C ASP A 116 -0.48 9.38 -10.68
N HIS A 117 -0.59 8.19 -10.09
CA HIS A 117 0.37 7.10 -10.32
C HIS A 117 0.35 6.60 -11.78
N PHE A 118 -0.82 6.43 -12.38
CA PHE A 118 -0.92 6.08 -13.80
C PHE A 118 -0.31 7.16 -14.70
N ARG A 119 -0.60 8.45 -14.45
CA ARG A 119 -0.03 9.58 -15.19
C ARG A 119 1.49 9.68 -15.01
N TYR A 120 1.96 9.47 -13.78
CA TYR A 120 3.38 9.48 -13.48
C TYR A 120 4.13 8.41 -14.30
N PHE A 121 3.68 7.15 -14.26
CA PHE A 121 4.34 6.08 -15.01
C PHE A 121 4.18 6.22 -16.53
N ALA A 122 3.08 6.80 -17.01
CA ALA A 122 2.94 7.19 -18.42
C ALA A 122 4.00 8.22 -18.84
N SER A 123 4.35 9.13 -17.95
CA SER A 123 5.36 10.15 -18.20
C SER A 123 6.78 9.59 -18.14
N VAL A 124 7.12 8.85 -17.10
CA VAL A 124 8.51 8.38 -16.89
C VAL A 124 8.93 7.32 -17.90
N ILE A 125 8.02 6.44 -18.35
CA ILE A 125 8.38 5.39 -19.31
C ILE A 125 8.86 5.97 -20.66
N ARG A 126 8.40 7.16 -21.03
CA ARG A 126 8.82 7.84 -22.26
C ARG A 126 10.19 8.50 -22.15
N SER A 127 10.72 8.66 -20.94
CA SER A 127 12.04 9.21 -20.65
C SER A 127 13.06 8.17 -20.22
N GLU A 128 12.68 6.87 -20.20
CA GLU A 128 13.63 5.80 -19.94
C GLU A 128 14.58 5.62 -21.12
N GLU A 129 15.87 5.58 -20.83
CA GLU A 129 16.96 5.47 -21.80
C GLU A 129 17.76 4.20 -21.54
N GLY A 130 18.32 3.63 -22.62
CA GLY A 130 19.40 2.67 -22.56
C GLY A 130 20.74 3.36 -22.44
N VAL A 131 21.79 2.61 -22.16
CA VAL A 131 23.16 3.13 -22.11
C VAL A 131 23.98 2.52 -23.24
N ALA A 132 24.66 3.36 -24.02
CA ALA A 132 25.71 2.94 -24.94
C ALA A 132 27.05 3.36 -24.35
N ASN A 133 27.93 2.40 -24.08
CA ASN A 133 29.26 2.64 -23.53
C ASN A 133 30.32 2.17 -24.54
N GLN A 134 31.04 3.14 -25.10
CA GLN A 134 32.20 2.87 -25.94
C GLN A 134 33.36 2.42 -25.04
N LEU A 135 33.77 1.17 -25.13
CA LEU A 135 34.80 0.59 -24.30
C LEU A 135 36.19 0.92 -24.88
N ASP A 136 36.33 0.85 -26.18
CA ASP A 136 37.47 1.31 -26.98
C ASP A 136 37.00 1.67 -28.40
N ASN A 137 37.93 1.83 -29.35
CA ASN A 137 37.58 2.23 -30.72
C ASN A 137 36.83 1.14 -31.51
N GLU A 138 36.86 -0.09 -31.03
CA GLU A 138 36.29 -1.26 -31.76
C GLU A 138 35.21 -1.99 -30.97
N ASP A 139 35.12 -1.74 -29.65
CA ASP A 139 34.19 -2.45 -28.78
C ASP A 139 33.14 -1.51 -28.17
N LEU A 140 31.87 -1.86 -28.35
CA LEU A 140 30.69 -1.13 -27.87
C LEU A 140 29.82 -2.03 -26.99
N SER A 141 29.45 -1.55 -25.82
CA SER A 141 28.52 -2.21 -24.90
C SER A 141 27.18 -1.46 -24.88
N LEU A 142 26.10 -2.09 -25.33
CA LEU A 142 24.74 -1.58 -25.18
C LEU A 142 24.10 -2.21 -23.95
N ILE A 143 23.51 -1.39 -23.08
CA ILE A 143 22.76 -1.83 -21.90
C ILE A 143 21.29 -1.49 -22.13
N LEU A 144 20.48 -2.52 -22.30
CA LEU A 144 19.05 -2.40 -22.55
C LEU A 144 18.26 -2.90 -21.33
N ARG A 145 17.07 -2.34 -21.11
CA ARG A 145 16.09 -2.86 -20.14
C ARG A 145 14.93 -3.50 -20.88
N GLU A 146 14.64 -4.76 -20.51
CA GLU A 146 13.53 -5.52 -21.07
C GLU A 146 12.50 -5.84 -20.00
N PRO A 147 11.18 -5.91 -20.34
CA PRO A 147 10.15 -6.35 -19.41
C PRO A 147 10.47 -7.73 -18.82
N ILE A 148 10.25 -7.88 -17.50
CA ILE A 148 10.64 -9.14 -16.83
C ILE A 148 9.73 -10.32 -17.18
N GLY A 149 8.45 -10.08 -17.55
CA GLY A 149 7.51 -11.15 -17.89
C GLY A 149 6.14 -11.01 -17.27
N VAL A 150 5.57 -12.14 -16.85
CA VAL A 150 4.29 -12.20 -16.13
C VAL A 150 4.51 -11.88 -14.67
N VAL A 151 3.77 -10.94 -14.12
CA VAL A 151 3.88 -10.49 -12.72
C VAL A 151 2.66 -10.93 -11.92
N GLY A 152 2.90 -11.69 -10.85
CA GLY A 152 1.89 -11.97 -9.82
C GLY A 152 1.86 -10.82 -8.80
N GLN A 153 0.70 -10.21 -8.62
CA GLN A 153 0.50 -9.07 -7.72
C GLN A 153 -0.54 -9.42 -6.66
N ILE A 154 -0.19 -9.27 -5.38
CA ILE A 154 -1.10 -9.51 -4.27
C ILE A 154 -1.19 -8.22 -3.46
N ILE A 155 -2.40 -7.67 -3.33
CA ILE A 155 -2.63 -6.38 -2.68
C ILE A 155 -3.46 -6.50 -1.39
N PRO A 156 -3.21 -5.62 -0.42
CA PRO A 156 -3.87 -5.63 0.88
C PRO A 156 -5.25 -4.99 0.82
N TRP A 157 -5.95 -5.08 1.95
CA TRP A 157 -7.30 -4.57 2.12
C TRP A 157 -7.39 -3.10 2.57
N ASN A 158 -6.30 -2.48 3.01
CA ASN A 158 -6.35 -1.15 3.63
C ASN A 158 -6.41 0.03 2.63
N PHE A 159 -5.84 -0.14 1.44
CA PHE A 159 -5.91 0.81 0.32
C PHE A 159 -6.10 0.05 -1.00
N PRO A 160 -7.20 -0.70 -1.19
CA PRO A 160 -7.35 -1.61 -2.31
C PRO A 160 -7.16 -0.94 -3.67
N PHE A 161 -7.82 0.19 -3.92
CA PHE A 161 -7.73 0.92 -5.18
C PHE A 161 -6.34 1.52 -5.42
N LEU A 162 -5.78 2.19 -4.41
CA LEU A 162 -4.47 2.83 -4.52
C LEU A 162 -3.33 1.81 -4.66
N MET A 163 -3.36 0.70 -3.89
CA MET A 163 -2.34 -0.34 -3.98
C MET A 163 -2.41 -1.12 -5.31
N ALA A 164 -3.60 -1.24 -5.90
CA ALA A 164 -3.74 -1.74 -7.26
C ALA A 164 -3.01 -0.82 -8.26
N ALA A 165 -3.25 0.49 -8.20
CA ALA A 165 -2.57 1.46 -9.05
C ALA A 165 -1.04 1.43 -8.89
N TRP A 166 -0.53 1.34 -7.65
CA TRP A 166 0.91 1.27 -7.37
C TRP A 166 1.60 0.08 -8.05
N LYS A 167 0.89 -1.03 -8.21
CA LYS A 167 1.46 -2.26 -8.80
C LYS A 167 1.15 -2.40 -10.29
N ILE A 168 -0.06 -2.06 -10.73
CA ILE A 168 -0.49 -2.18 -12.12
C ILE A 168 0.26 -1.16 -13.01
N ALA A 169 0.31 0.11 -12.59
CA ALA A 169 0.86 1.18 -13.43
C ALA A 169 2.33 0.95 -13.82
N PRO A 170 3.28 0.68 -12.89
CA PRO A 170 4.67 0.40 -13.26
C PRO A 170 4.85 -0.90 -14.05
N ALA A 171 4.06 -1.95 -13.76
CA ALA A 171 4.14 -3.21 -14.49
C ALA A 171 3.73 -3.04 -15.96
N LEU A 172 2.58 -2.40 -16.22
CA LEU A 172 2.13 -2.11 -17.59
C LEU A 172 3.07 -1.12 -18.29
N ALA A 173 3.56 -0.09 -17.59
CA ALA A 173 4.54 0.85 -18.13
C ALA A 173 5.80 0.13 -18.62
N ALA A 174 6.32 -0.79 -17.82
CA ALA A 174 7.51 -1.59 -18.16
C ALA A 174 7.26 -2.57 -19.33
N GLY A 175 6.00 -2.89 -19.67
CA GLY A 175 5.65 -3.88 -20.69
C GLY A 175 5.45 -5.30 -20.15
N CYS A 176 5.26 -5.45 -18.84
CA CYS A 176 4.87 -6.70 -18.18
C CYS A 176 3.38 -6.98 -18.34
N THR A 177 3.00 -8.24 -18.25
CA THR A 177 1.60 -8.65 -18.09
C THR A 177 1.31 -8.97 -16.63
N VAL A 178 0.05 -8.83 -16.21
CA VAL A 178 -0.35 -8.80 -14.80
C VAL A 178 -1.41 -9.84 -14.50
N VAL A 179 -1.22 -10.58 -13.42
CA VAL A 179 -2.25 -11.33 -12.71
C VAL A 179 -2.31 -10.76 -11.29
N ILE A 180 -3.38 -10.04 -10.97
CA ILE A 180 -3.55 -9.37 -9.68
C ILE A 180 -4.61 -10.06 -8.82
N HIS A 181 -4.29 -10.23 -7.53
CA HIS A 181 -5.17 -10.81 -6.51
C HIS A 181 -5.41 -9.78 -5.39
N PRO A 182 -6.61 -9.16 -5.32
CA PRO A 182 -6.99 -8.32 -4.19
C PRO A 182 -7.29 -9.14 -2.94
N SER A 183 -7.23 -8.50 -1.78
CA SER A 183 -7.75 -9.09 -0.55
C SER A 183 -9.24 -9.41 -0.68
N SER A 184 -9.65 -10.59 -0.19
CA SER A 184 -11.08 -10.98 -0.13
C SER A 184 -11.95 -10.06 0.74
N SER A 185 -11.35 -9.24 1.58
CA SER A 185 -12.08 -8.26 2.39
C SER A 185 -12.46 -6.99 1.63
N THR A 186 -11.77 -6.68 0.52
CA THR A 186 -11.95 -5.42 -0.24
C THR A 186 -11.60 -5.63 -1.71
N SER A 187 -12.39 -6.42 -2.41
CA SER A 187 -12.15 -6.74 -3.82
C SER A 187 -12.90 -5.83 -4.79
N LEU A 188 -13.98 -5.19 -4.33
CA LEU A 188 -15.00 -4.64 -5.23
C LEU A 188 -14.55 -3.40 -6.00
N SER A 189 -13.79 -2.49 -5.36
CA SER A 189 -13.33 -1.27 -6.01
C SER A 189 -12.35 -1.57 -7.17
N LEU A 190 -11.47 -2.56 -7.02
CA LEU A 190 -10.60 -3.03 -8.10
C LEU A 190 -11.39 -3.72 -9.22
N LEU A 191 -12.39 -4.55 -8.89
CA LEU A 191 -13.24 -5.20 -9.89
C LEU A 191 -14.01 -4.18 -10.71
N SER A 192 -14.53 -3.13 -10.08
CA SER A 192 -15.19 -2.02 -10.74
C SER A 192 -14.25 -1.23 -11.66
N LEU A 193 -13.01 -0.96 -11.21
CA LEU A 193 -11.98 -0.38 -12.07
C LEU A 193 -11.70 -1.27 -13.28
N ALA A 194 -11.52 -2.58 -13.06
CA ALA A 194 -11.22 -3.54 -14.11
C ALA A 194 -12.32 -3.58 -15.17
N GLN A 195 -13.60 -3.50 -14.80
CA GLN A 195 -14.72 -3.40 -15.74
C GLN A 195 -14.59 -2.18 -16.67
N LYS A 196 -14.16 -1.04 -16.12
CA LYS A 196 -14.06 0.20 -16.88
C LYS A 196 -12.84 0.28 -17.79
N ILE A 197 -11.71 -0.39 -17.42
CA ILE A 197 -10.44 -0.26 -18.16
C ILE A 197 -10.11 -1.44 -19.05
N ASN A 198 -10.78 -2.59 -18.90
CA ASN A 198 -10.45 -3.82 -19.63
C ASN A 198 -10.41 -3.62 -21.17
N HIS A 199 -11.31 -2.84 -21.72
CA HIS A 199 -11.39 -2.57 -23.17
C HIS A 199 -10.19 -1.77 -23.72
N LEU A 200 -9.38 -1.15 -22.87
CA LEU A 200 -8.17 -0.39 -23.27
C LEU A 200 -6.95 -1.30 -23.47
N LEU A 201 -6.98 -2.52 -22.93
CA LEU A 201 -5.85 -3.43 -22.88
C LEU A 201 -6.07 -4.63 -23.81
N PRO A 202 -5.03 -5.10 -24.50
CA PRO A 202 -5.13 -6.38 -25.22
C PRO A 202 -5.49 -7.52 -24.28
N LYS A 203 -6.24 -8.51 -24.82
CA LYS A 203 -6.63 -9.71 -24.05
C LYS A 203 -5.44 -10.35 -23.37
N GLY A 204 -5.57 -10.71 -22.09
CA GLY A 204 -4.55 -11.37 -21.29
C GLY A 204 -3.45 -10.46 -20.71
N VAL A 205 -3.35 -9.18 -21.12
CA VAL A 205 -2.37 -8.24 -20.53
C VAL A 205 -2.66 -7.94 -19.07
N PHE A 206 -3.94 -7.87 -18.70
CA PHE A 206 -4.42 -7.61 -17.35
C PHE A 206 -5.48 -8.64 -16.96
N ASN A 207 -5.23 -9.36 -15.85
CA ASN A 207 -6.11 -10.39 -15.33
C ASN A 207 -6.32 -10.17 -13.83
N VAL A 208 -7.56 -10.37 -13.36
CA VAL A 208 -7.95 -10.20 -11.96
C VAL A 208 -8.52 -11.51 -11.44
N ILE A 209 -7.86 -12.07 -10.44
CA ILE A 209 -8.27 -13.27 -9.72
C ILE A 209 -8.69 -12.87 -8.32
N THR A 210 -9.90 -13.20 -7.93
CA THR A 210 -10.42 -12.99 -6.57
C THR A 210 -10.55 -14.30 -5.83
N GLY A 211 -10.60 -14.26 -4.50
CA GLY A 211 -10.80 -15.48 -3.68
C GLY A 211 -10.19 -15.36 -2.29
N LYS A 212 -10.25 -16.45 -1.55
CA LYS A 212 -9.59 -16.55 -0.24
C LYS A 212 -8.08 -16.59 -0.41
N GLY A 213 -7.37 -15.72 0.33
CA GLY A 213 -5.90 -15.67 0.29
C GLY A 213 -5.22 -17.01 0.62
N SER A 214 -5.83 -17.81 1.49
CA SER A 214 -5.34 -19.16 1.84
C SER A 214 -5.57 -20.23 0.75
N LYS A 215 -6.19 -19.89 -0.38
CA LYS A 215 -6.46 -20.78 -1.51
C LYS A 215 -5.78 -20.24 -2.77
N SER A 216 -6.44 -19.42 -3.56
CA SER A 216 -5.92 -18.94 -4.85
C SER A 216 -4.64 -18.10 -4.74
N SER A 217 -4.51 -17.23 -3.71
CA SER A 217 -3.27 -16.49 -3.48
C SER A 217 -2.11 -17.41 -3.06
N GLU A 218 -2.35 -18.40 -2.21
CA GLU A 218 -1.34 -19.40 -1.82
C GLU A 218 -0.87 -20.24 -3.01
N TYR A 219 -1.78 -20.58 -3.93
CA TYR A 219 -1.42 -21.30 -5.17
C TYR A 219 -0.57 -20.42 -6.10
N MET A 220 -0.91 -19.11 -6.23
CA MET A 220 -0.09 -18.17 -6.99
C MET A 220 1.37 -18.16 -6.56
N LEU A 221 1.67 -18.31 -5.26
CA LEU A 221 3.05 -18.28 -4.74
C LEU A 221 3.91 -19.42 -5.28
N ARG A 222 3.31 -20.53 -5.67
CA ARG A 222 4.02 -21.74 -6.17
C ARG A 222 3.91 -21.91 -7.67
N HIS A 223 3.19 -21.04 -8.35
CA HIS A 223 2.94 -21.21 -9.78
C HIS A 223 4.16 -20.82 -10.61
N PRO A 224 4.79 -21.76 -11.37
CA PRO A 224 6.05 -21.54 -12.07
C PRO A 224 5.96 -20.60 -13.28
N GLY A 225 4.78 -20.07 -13.52
CA GLY A 225 4.53 -19.16 -14.65
C GLY A 225 4.79 -17.70 -14.38
N PHE A 226 5.08 -17.34 -13.16
CA PHE A 226 5.43 -15.96 -12.81
C PHE A 226 6.93 -15.70 -12.99
N SER A 227 7.26 -14.51 -13.47
CA SER A 227 8.62 -13.98 -13.57
C SER A 227 8.97 -13.07 -12.40
N LYS A 228 7.96 -12.64 -11.62
CA LYS A 228 8.09 -11.77 -10.46
C LYS A 228 6.86 -11.89 -9.57
N LEU A 229 7.07 -11.75 -8.26
CA LEU A 229 6.00 -11.54 -7.28
C LEU A 229 6.09 -10.13 -6.67
N ALA A 230 4.96 -9.43 -6.60
CA ALA A 230 4.84 -8.12 -5.96
C ALA A 230 3.76 -8.19 -4.87
N PHE A 231 4.13 -7.89 -3.65
CA PHE A 231 3.26 -8.05 -2.48
C PHE A 231 3.25 -6.81 -1.60
N THR A 232 2.08 -6.48 -1.09
CA THR A 232 1.91 -5.57 0.04
C THR A 232 0.99 -6.21 1.06
N GLY A 233 1.43 -6.27 2.33
CA GLY A 233 0.63 -6.88 3.41
C GLY A 233 1.44 -7.12 4.68
N SER A 234 1.07 -8.14 5.48
CA SER A 234 1.74 -8.44 6.74
C SER A 234 3.16 -9.00 6.55
N THR A 235 4.04 -8.72 7.51
CA THR A 235 5.43 -9.23 7.51
C THR A 235 5.48 -10.76 7.49
N GLU A 236 4.55 -11.44 8.17
CA GLU A 236 4.47 -12.90 8.18
C GLU A 236 4.23 -13.47 6.77
N ILE A 237 3.24 -12.94 6.05
CA ILE A 237 2.93 -13.38 4.69
C ILE A 237 4.05 -12.96 3.73
N GLY A 238 4.62 -11.77 3.90
CA GLY A 238 5.76 -11.30 3.09
C GLY A 238 6.96 -12.24 3.16
N ARG A 239 7.27 -12.80 4.34
CA ARG A 239 8.32 -13.84 4.48
C ARG A 239 8.01 -15.09 3.65
N LYS A 240 6.76 -15.58 3.66
CA LYS A 240 6.35 -16.73 2.85
C LYS A 240 6.52 -16.45 1.37
N ILE A 241 6.14 -15.27 0.91
CA ILE A 241 6.29 -14.85 -0.49
C ILE A 241 7.76 -14.71 -0.89
N GLY A 242 8.58 -14.12 -0.02
CA GLY A 242 10.03 -14.03 -0.24
C GLY A 242 10.69 -15.41 -0.37
N MET A 243 10.30 -16.37 0.46
CA MET A 243 10.78 -17.75 0.40
C MET A 243 10.34 -18.43 -0.91
N ALA A 244 9.07 -18.30 -1.29
CA ALA A 244 8.54 -18.86 -2.52
C ALA A 244 9.22 -18.26 -3.77
N ALA A 245 9.44 -16.96 -3.80
CA ALA A 245 10.16 -16.30 -4.89
C ALA A 245 11.61 -16.77 -4.99
N ALA A 246 12.29 -16.96 -3.85
CA ALA A 246 13.66 -17.47 -3.80
C ALA A 246 13.74 -18.93 -4.30
N GLU A 247 12.77 -19.78 -3.94
CA GLU A 247 12.69 -21.16 -4.44
C GLU A 247 12.54 -21.22 -5.97
N MET A 248 11.76 -20.30 -6.54
CA MET A 248 11.58 -20.17 -7.99
C MET A 248 12.69 -19.38 -8.70
N LEU A 249 13.67 -18.82 -7.97
CA LEU A 249 14.72 -17.91 -8.47
C LEU A 249 14.17 -16.69 -9.24
N ILE A 250 13.04 -16.15 -8.78
CA ILE A 250 12.43 -14.94 -9.34
C ILE A 250 12.51 -13.77 -8.34
N PRO A 251 12.61 -12.52 -8.82
CA PRO A 251 12.61 -11.36 -7.93
C PRO A 251 11.25 -11.14 -7.27
N SER A 252 11.28 -10.60 -6.05
CA SER A 252 10.10 -10.11 -5.34
C SER A 252 10.28 -8.68 -4.87
N THR A 253 9.17 -7.91 -4.83
CA THR A 253 9.08 -6.66 -4.08
C THR A 253 8.06 -6.86 -2.97
N LEU A 254 8.44 -6.51 -1.74
CA LEU A 254 7.67 -6.74 -0.53
C LEU A 254 7.53 -5.42 0.23
N GLU A 255 6.30 -4.95 0.38
CA GLU A 255 5.94 -3.82 1.24
C GLU A 255 5.15 -4.35 2.43
N LEU A 256 5.71 -4.22 3.62
CA LEU A 256 5.26 -4.95 4.80
C LEU A 256 4.85 -3.99 5.92
N GLY A 257 4.70 -4.52 7.13
CA GLY A 257 4.28 -3.77 8.29
C GLY A 257 5.25 -2.70 8.75
N GLY A 258 4.79 -1.84 9.66
CA GLY A 258 5.58 -0.79 10.25
C GLY A 258 5.18 -0.44 11.68
N LYS A 259 6.09 0.23 12.38
CA LYS A 259 5.86 0.83 13.71
C LYS A 259 6.52 2.21 13.75
N SER A 260 6.05 3.09 12.89
CA SER A 260 6.72 4.34 12.56
C SER A 260 6.80 5.30 13.76
N ALA A 261 7.96 5.94 13.91
CA ALA A 261 8.19 6.98 14.90
C ALA A 261 7.69 8.35 14.38
N ASN A 262 6.87 9.04 15.18
CA ASN A 262 6.41 10.41 14.94
C ASN A 262 6.95 11.28 16.07
N ILE A 263 7.99 12.09 15.78
CA ILE A 263 8.88 12.71 16.78
C ILE A 263 8.59 14.20 16.89
N PHE A 264 8.27 14.68 18.10
CA PHE A 264 7.85 16.06 18.39
C PHE A 264 8.84 16.74 19.35
N PHE A 265 9.66 17.66 18.81
CA PHE A 265 10.56 18.50 19.58
C PHE A 265 9.84 19.75 20.13
N ASP A 266 10.43 20.41 21.15
CA ASP A 266 9.84 21.56 21.83
C ASP A 266 9.76 22.83 21.00
N ASP A 267 10.52 22.93 19.93
CA ASP A 267 10.53 24.05 18.97
C ASP A 267 9.66 23.80 17.71
N MET A 268 8.67 22.91 17.79
CA MET A 268 7.80 22.57 16.66
C MET A 268 6.66 23.60 16.44
N PRO A 269 6.04 23.64 15.23
CA PRO A 269 4.80 24.36 14.98
C PRO A 269 3.63 23.65 15.68
N PHE A 270 3.32 24.04 16.92
CA PHE A 270 2.52 23.26 17.87
C PHE A 270 1.17 22.79 17.31
N ASP A 271 0.32 23.69 16.80
CA ASP A 271 -1.01 23.34 16.29
C ASP A 271 -0.94 22.43 15.06
N LYS A 272 -0.02 22.74 14.13
CA LYS A 272 0.23 21.90 12.95
C LYS A 272 0.76 20.52 13.33
N ALA A 273 1.56 20.43 14.39
CA ALA A 273 2.11 19.18 14.88
C ALA A 273 1.04 18.31 15.56
N LEU A 274 0.07 18.92 16.27
CA LEU A 274 -1.09 18.20 16.81
C LEU A 274 -1.94 17.59 15.67
N GLU A 275 -2.25 18.36 14.62
CA GLU A 275 -2.91 17.84 13.42
C GLU A 275 -2.09 16.71 12.77
N GLY A 276 -0.76 16.89 12.70
CA GLY A 276 0.16 15.86 12.19
C GLY A 276 0.18 14.59 13.02
N ALA A 277 0.03 14.67 14.33
CA ALA A 277 -0.10 13.52 15.22
C ALA A 277 -1.44 12.78 14.95
N GLN A 278 -2.55 13.51 14.85
CA GLN A 278 -3.86 12.93 14.50
C GLN A 278 -3.83 12.26 13.13
N LYS A 279 -3.42 12.99 12.10
CA LYS A 279 -3.32 12.47 10.73
C LYS A 279 -2.37 11.27 10.62
N GLY A 280 -1.29 11.27 11.40
CA GLY A 280 -0.31 10.19 11.43
C GLY A 280 -0.90 8.86 11.86
N ILE A 281 -1.92 8.85 12.72
CA ILE A 281 -2.49 7.62 13.28
C ILE A 281 -3.98 7.41 12.99
N LEU A 282 -4.78 8.46 12.77
CA LEU A 282 -6.21 8.29 12.58
C LEU A 282 -6.63 8.21 11.10
N PHE A 283 -5.77 8.63 10.17
CA PHE A 283 -5.99 8.43 8.74
C PHE A 283 -6.25 6.95 8.44
N ASN A 284 -7.26 6.66 7.64
CA ASN A 284 -7.73 5.30 7.37
C ASN A 284 -7.94 4.46 8.66
N GLN A 285 -8.46 5.06 9.73
CA GLN A 285 -8.73 4.43 11.02
C GLN A 285 -7.48 3.75 11.64
N GLY A 286 -6.28 4.27 11.35
CA GLY A 286 -5.00 3.70 11.77
C GLY A 286 -4.57 2.46 10.99
N GLN A 287 -5.28 2.07 9.96
CA GLN A 287 -5.00 0.91 9.12
C GLN A 287 -4.01 1.28 8.00
N VAL A 288 -2.87 1.83 8.41
CA VAL A 288 -1.81 2.34 7.53
C VAL A 288 -0.47 1.75 7.94
N CYS A 289 0.21 1.10 7.00
CA CYS A 289 1.50 0.46 7.26
C CYS A 289 2.56 1.43 7.80
N CYS A 290 2.56 2.68 7.34
CA CYS A 290 3.46 3.72 7.82
C CYS A 290 2.83 4.64 8.89
N ALA A 291 1.74 4.24 9.55
CA ALA A 291 1.10 5.05 10.59
C ALA A 291 2.09 5.47 11.68
N GLY A 292 2.08 6.75 12.06
CA GLY A 292 2.89 7.32 13.14
C GLY A 292 2.42 6.87 14.52
N SER A 293 2.36 5.56 14.71
CA SER A 293 1.74 4.92 15.88
C SER A 293 2.57 5.03 17.15
N ARG A 294 3.89 5.29 17.04
CA ARG A 294 4.75 5.69 18.17
C ARG A 294 4.94 7.21 18.16
N ILE A 295 4.27 7.89 19.06
CA ILE A 295 4.35 9.35 19.24
C ILE A 295 5.43 9.63 20.30
N PHE A 296 6.61 10.09 19.88
CA PHE A 296 7.68 10.50 20.75
C PHE A 296 7.57 12.01 21.05
N VAL A 297 7.47 12.40 22.32
CA VAL A 297 7.30 13.79 22.74
C VAL A 297 8.44 14.19 23.67
N GLN A 298 9.12 15.31 23.34
CA GLN A 298 10.21 15.83 24.17
C GLN A 298 9.71 16.20 25.58
N GLU A 299 10.49 15.87 26.60
CA GLU A 299 10.12 15.97 28.01
C GLU A 299 9.66 17.37 28.40
N SER A 300 10.30 18.44 27.87
CA SER A 300 9.97 19.85 28.16
C SER A 300 8.54 20.26 27.79
N ILE A 301 7.92 19.57 26.82
CA ILE A 301 6.56 19.88 26.35
C ILE A 301 5.55 18.74 26.57
N TYR A 302 5.98 17.65 27.19
CA TYR A 302 5.24 16.40 27.25
C TYR A 302 3.81 16.57 27.79
N ASP A 303 3.65 17.13 28.98
CA ASP A 303 2.33 17.27 29.62
C ASP A 303 1.40 18.21 28.85
N LYS A 304 1.94 19.32 28.36
CA LYS A 304 1.21 20.27 27.50
C LYS A 304 0.73 19.60 26.22
N PHE A 305 1.62 18.85 25.54
CA PHE A 305 1.32 18.18 24.28
C PHE A 305 0.26 17.10 24.46
N ILE A 306 0.39 16.23 25.47
CA ILE A 306 -0.59 15.18 25.74
C ILE A 306 -1.97 15.75 26.06
N THR A 307 -2.03 16.79 26.89
CA THR A 307 -3.28 17.44 27.23
C THR A 307 -3.97 17.96 25.99
N ALA A 308 -3.25 18.68 25.12
CA ALA A 308 -3.78 19.20 23.87
C ALA A 308 -4.18 18.08 22.90
N LEU A 309 -3.32 17.06 22.72
CA LEU A 309 -3.58 15.93 21.83
C LEU A 309 -4.83 15.16 22.23
N LYS A 310 -5.03 14.96 23.55
CA LYS A 310 -6.23 14.30 24.08
C LYS A 310 -7.50 15.06 23.72
N GLU A 311 -7.48 16.40 23.84
CA GLU A 311 -8.62 17.23 23.48
C GLU A 311 -8.88 17.21 21.95
N GLU A 312 -7.84 17.21 21.12
CA GLU A 312 -7.99 17.09 19.68
C GLU A 312 -8.55 15.70 19.26
N PHE A 313 -8.12 14.62 19.90
CA PHE A 313 -8.65 13.27 19.64
C PHE A 313 -10.14 13.13 20.01
N LYS A 314 -10.59 13.80 21.10
CA LYS A 314 -12.01 13.82 21.49
C LYS A 314 -12.91 14.49 20.47
N LYS A 315 -12.40 15.43 19.68
CA LYS A 315 -13.15 16.16 18.65
C LYS A 315 -13.36 15.31 17.39
N VAL A 316 -12.65 14.20 17.24
CA VAL A 316 -12.73 13.37 16.03
C VAL A 316 -14.11 12.73 15.93
N LYS A 317 -14.85 13.08 14.88
CA LYS A 317 -16.15 12.50 14.59
C LYS A 317 -15.98 11.09 14.02
N VAL A 318 -16.27 10.10 14.86
CA VAL A 318 -16.45 8.71 14.41
C VAL A 318 -17.89 8.57 13.91
N GLY A 319 -18.07 8.05 12.70
CA GLY A 319 -19.42 8.03 12.10
C GLY A 319 -19.53 7.14 10.87
N LEU A 320 -20.71 7.13 10.26
CA LEU A 320 -20.95 6.38 9.02
C LEU A 320 -20.03 6.92 7.91
N PRO A 321 -19.25 6.09 7.24
CA PRO A 321 -18.14 6.53 6.41
C PRO A 321 -18.57 7.28 5.15
N TRP A 322 -19.81 7.13 4.69
CA TRP A 322 -20.36 7.84 3.53
C TRP A 322 -20.90 9.25 3.85
N GLU A 323 -20.93 9.65 5.13
CA GLU A 323 -21.28 11.01 5.52
C GLU A 323 -20.07 11.94 5.37
N ASP A 324 -20.28 13.10 4.75
CA ASP A 324 -19.18 14.02 4.36
C ASP A 324 -18.42 14.63 5.55
N ASP A 325 -19.05 14.71 6.73
CA ASP A 325 -18.44 15.23 7.96
C ASP A 325 -17.82 14.15 8.87
N THR A 326 -17.92 12.86 8.51
CA THR A 326 -17.25 11.78 9.21
C THR A 326 -15.73 11.89 9.05
N GLN A 327 -15.01 11.84 10.17
CA GLN A 327 -13.56 11.96 10.22
C GLN A 327 -12.86 10.61 10.40
N MET A 328 -13.51 9.66 11.02
CA MET A 328 -13.02 8.29 11.16
C MET A 328 -14.17 7.30 11.00
N GLY A 329 -13.99 6.33 10.11
CA GLY A 329 -14.98 5.32 9.77
C GLY A 329 -14.81 4.01 10.54
N ALA A 330 -15.30 2.90 9.93
CA ALA A 330 -15.22 1.56 10.51
C ALA A 330 -13.87 0.88 10.22
N GLN A 331 -13.44 -0.03 11.09
CA GLN A 331 -12.38 -0.99 10.81
C GLN A 331 -12.87 -1.97 9.73
N VAL A 332 -11.95 -2.54 8.97
CA VAL A 332 -12.31 -3.37 7.81
C VAL A 332 -13.22 -4.58 8.15
N ASN A 333 -13.09 -5.15 9.34
CA ASN A 333 -13.91 -6.27 9.79
C ASN A 333 -13.75 -6.53 11.30
N GLY A 334 -14.58 -7.44 11.83
CA GLY A 334 -14.58 -7.81 13.25
C GLY A 334 -13.29 -8.50 13.73
N ASN A 335 -12.50 -9.13 12.85
CA ASN A 335 -11.23 -9.71 13.23
C ASN A 335 -10.21 -8.60 13.57
N GLN A 336 -10.20 -7.51 12.82
CA GLN A 336 -9.35 -6.36 13.12
C GLN A 336 -9.71 -5.72 14.46
N ILE A 337 -11.01 -5.62 14.78
CA ILE A 337 -11.47 -5.18 16.10
C ILE A 337 -10.91 -6.07 17.23
N LYS A 338 -10.93 -7.39 17.04
CA LYS A 338 -10.37 -8.33 18.03
C LYS A 338 -8.86 -8.13 18.23
N VAL A 339 -8.12 -7.91 17.14
CA VAL A 339 -6.68 -7.62 17.21
C VAL A 339 -6.43 -6.34 17.99
N ILE A 340 -7.12 -5.24 17.68
CA ILE A 340 -6.96 -3.96 18.35
C ILE A 340 -7.29 -4.10 19.84
N SER A 341 -8.41 -4.73 20.18
CA SER A 341 -8.83 -4.95 21.58
C SER A 341 -7.80 -5.75 22.38
N LYS A 342 -7.23 -6.81 21.77
CA LYS A 342 -6.16 -7.58 22.37
C LYS A 342 -4.94 -6.72 22.73
N TYR A 343 -4.53 -5.80 21.86
CA TYR A 343 -3.40 -4.91 22.17
C TYR A 343 -3.72 -3.88 23.24
N VAL A 344 -4.98 -3.42 23.33
CA VAL A 344 -5.42 -2.57 24.44
C VAL A 344 -5.32 -3.32 25.79
N ASP A 345 -5.66 -4.60 25.82
CA ASP A 345 -5.54 -5.42 27.02
C ASP A 345 -4.06 -5.70 27.37
N ILE A 346 -3.23 -6.02 26.39
CA ILE A 346 -1.76 -6.13 26.56
C ILE A 346 -1.18 -4.84 27.15
N ALA A 347 -1.62 -3.66 26.68
CA ALA A 347 -1.16 -2.38 27.24
C ALA A 347 -1.46 -2.26 28.73
N LYS A 348 -2.67 -2.65 29.17
CA LYS A 348 -3.06 -2.65 30.59
C LYS A 348 -2.19 -3.61 31.41
N GLU A 349 -2.03 -4.84 30.91
CA GLU A 349 -1.21 -5.88 31.55
C GLU A 349 0.27 -5.45 31.72
N GLU A 350 0.80 -4.72 30.74
CA GLU A 350 2.18 -4.19 30.77
C GLU A 350 2.32 -2.86 31.54
N GLY A 351 1.26 -2.39 32.19
CA GLY A 351 1.28 -1.19 33.03
C GLY A 351 1.27 0.13 32.26
N CYS A 352 0.83 0.12 30.98
CA CYS A 352 0.59 1.34 30.22
C CYS A 352 -0.72 2.00 30.68
N GLN A 353 -0.79 3.32 30.56
CA GLN A 353 -2.00 4.07 30.90
C GLN A 353 -2.82 4.42 29.67
N ILE A 354 -4.06 3.94 29.58
CA ILE A 354 -5.01 4.34 28.55
C ILE A 354 -5.69 5.62 29.01
N ILE A 355 -5.42 6.73 28.32
CA ILE A 355 -5.94 8.06 28.71
C ILE A 355 -7.14 8.50 27.89
N LEU A 356 -7.42 7.79 26.77
CA LEU A 356 -8.58 8.02 25.91
C LEU A 356 -8.91 6.77 25.11
N GLY A 357 -10.19 6.48 24.87
CA GLY A 357 -10.66 5.39 24.01
C GLY A 357 -10.43 4.01 24.60
N GLY A 358 -9.90 3.10 23.80
CA GLY A 358 -9.57 1.72 24.22
C GLY A 358 -10.72 0.73 24.11
N SER A 359 -11.80 1.07 23.40
CA SER A 359 -12.96 0.19 23.21
C SER A 359 -13.68 0.44 21.88
N LYS A 360 -14.56 -0.48 21.51
CA LYS A 360 -15.54 -0.24 20.43
C LYS A 360 -16.39 1.00 20.72
N SER A 361 -16.91 1.63 19.67
CA SER A 361 -17.89 2.69 19.81
C SER A 361 -19.13 2.19 20.54
N THR A 362 -19.66 3.04 21.43
CA THR A 362 -20.92 2.79 22.16
C THR A 362 -22.10 3.54 21.56
N ASP A 363 -21.90 4.25 20.46
CA ASP A 363 -22.97 4.95 19.74
C ASP A 363 -23.96 3.94 19.14
N PRO A 364 -25.25 4.00 19.49
CA PRO A 364 -26.27 3.09 18.96
C PRO A 364 -26.40 3.11 17.42
N VAL A 365 -26.09 4.23 16.78
CA VAL A 365 -26.12 4.39 15.31
C VAL A 365 -25.03 3.53 14.66
N LEU A 366 -23.91 3.29 15.37
CA LEU A 366 -22.76 2.56 14.91
C LEU A 366 -22.73 1.09 15.39
N ALA A 367 -23.75 0.65 16.13
CA ALA A 367 -23.75 -0.65 16.83
C ALA A 367 -23.64 -1.86 15.88
N ARG A 368 -24.10 -1.73 14.63
CA ARG A 368 -24.04 -2.81 13.62
C ARG A 368 -22.68 -2.90 12.90
N GLY A 369 -21.82 -1.91 13.08
CA GLY A 369 -20.55 -1.82 12.37
C GLY A 369 -19.33 -2.06 13.26
N GLU A 370 -18.19 -2.06 12.62
CA GLU A 370 -16.89 -2.36 13.24
C GLU A 370 -16.14 -1.08 13.62
N PHE A 371 -16.72 -0.28 14.50
CA PHE A 371 -16.18 1.01 14.92
C PHE A 371 -15.37 0.90 16.21
N PHE A 372 -14.16 1.45 16.21
CA PHE A 372 -13.29 1.53 17.38
C PHE A 372 -12.98 3.01 17.71
N GLN A 373 -12.89 3.35 18.98
CA GLN A 373 -12.63 4.73 19.40
C GLN A 373 -11.18 5.14 19.12
N PRO A 374 -10.91 6.43 18.76
CA PRO A 374 -9.56 6.97 18.79
C PRO A 374 -8.93 6.73 20.16
N THR A 375 -7.74 6.12 20.19
CA THR A 375 -7.15 5.62 21.44
C THR A 375 -5.77 6.20 21.65
N LEU A 376 -5.54 6.72 22.88
CA LEU A 376 -4.24 7.20 23.35
C LEU A 376 -3.75 6.37 24.53
N ILE A 377 -2.55 5.80 24.38
CA ILE A 377 -1.87 4.99 25.40
C ILE A 377 -0.56 5.68 25.77
N LEU A 378 -0.34 5.95 27.06
CA LEU A 378 0.95 6.38 27.57
C LEU A 378 1.77 5.14 27.95
N ALA A 379 2.90 4.95 27.30
CA ALA A 379 3.82 3.88 27.60
C ALA A 379 5.01 4.42 28.40
N PRO A 380 5.47 3.70 29.46
CA PRO A 380 6.59 4.14 30.27
C PRO A 380 7.91 4.11 29.50
N ASP A 381 8.02 3.25 28.49
CA ASP A 381 9.21 3.08 27.66
C ASP A 381 8.87 2.48 26.28
N ASN A 382 9.87 2.42 25.39
CA ASN A 382 9.74 1.88 24.04
C ASN A 382 9.71 0.34 23.97
N LYS A 383 9.93 -0.39 25.08
CA LYS A 383 10.05 -1.86 25.06
C LYS A 383 8.72 -2.58 25.21
N LYS A 384 7.65 -1.84 25.53
CA LYS A 384 6.30 -2.41 25.63
C LYS A 384 5.84 -2.95 24.29
N ARG A 385 5.12 -4.07 24.29
CA ARG A 385 4.62 -4.71 23.05
C ARG A 385 3.80 -3.75 22.20
N VAL A 386 2.97 -2.92 22.82
CA VAL A 386 2.20 -1.89 22.13
C VAL A 386 3.06 -0.82 21.45
N ALA A 387 4.33 -0.66 21.86
CA ALA A 387 5.30 0.22 21.21
C ALA A 387 6.17 -0.50 20.18
N GLN A 388 6.23 -1.83 20.20
CA GLN A 388 7.07 -2.63 19.30
C GLN A 388 6.28 -3.34 18.19
N GLU A 389 5.07 -3.82 18.49
CA GLU A 389 4.28 -4.62 17.57
C GLU A 389 3.25 -3.75 16.81
N GLU A 390 2.98 -4.11 15.56
CA GLU A 390 2.01 -3.42 14.71
C GLU A 390 0.57 -3.74 15.15
N ILE A 391 -0.22 -2.72 15.51
CA ILE A 391 -1.62 -2.87 15.95
C ILE A 391 -2.59 -2.76 14.77
N PHE A 392 -2.28 -1.87 13.82
CA PHE A 392 -3.04 -1.61 12.61
C PHE A 392 -4.47 -1.11 12.87
N GLY A 393 -4.60 -0.16 13.80
CA GLY A 393 -5.85 0.47 14.23
C GLY A 393 -5.62 1.86 14.82
N PRO A 394 -6.68 2.56 15.28
CA PRO A 394 -6.61 3.96 15.72
C PRO A 394 -6.01 4.11 17.13
N VAL A 395 -4.85 3.51 17.34
CA VAL A 395 -4.16 3.43 18.64
C VAL A 395 -2.79 4.07 18.54
N ALA A 396 -2.62 5.22 19.20
CA ALA A 396 -1.35 5.89 19.36
C ALA A 396 -0.70 5.53 20.69
N VAL A 397 0.58 5.22 20.66
CA VAL A 397 1.41 4.96 21.85
C VAL A 397 2.34 6.13 22.05
N VAL A 398 2.19 6.85 23.16
CA VAL A 398 2.96 8.07 23.47
C VAL A 398 4.08 7.74 24.41
N ILE A 399 5.30 8.17 24.06
CA ILE A 399 6.55 7.90 24.77
C ILE A 399 7.30 9.22 24.94
N LYS A 400 7.81 9.46 26.15
CA LYS A 400 8.63 10.61 26.48
C LYS A 400 10.08 10.40 26.06
N PHE A 401 10.75 11.44 25.57
CA PHE A 401 12.18 11.43 25.30
C PHE A 401 12.88 12.67 25.87
N LYS A 402 14.19 12.59 26.09
CA LYS A 402 14.99 13.67 26.70
C LYS A 402 15.58 14.60 25.64
N ASP A 403 16.35 14.05 24.71
CA ASP A 403 17.09 14.79 23.73
C ASP A 403 17.16 14.07 22.37
N GLU A 404 17.88 14.67 21.42
CA GLU A 404 18.01 14.18 20.05
C GLU A 404 18.63 12.77 19.98
N ALA A 405 19.63 12.48 20.80
CA ALA A 405 20.32 11.18 20.80
C ALA A 405 19.42 10.07 21.36
N ASP A 406 18.70 10.38 22.45
CA ASP A 406 17.76 9.48 23.10
C ASP A 406 16.61 9.07 22.15
N VAL A 407 15.99 10.05 21.47
CA VAL A 407 14.87 9.75 20.56
C VAL A 407 15.31 8.99 19.30
N ILE A 408 16.49 9.27 18.76
CA ILE A 408 17.05 8.52 17.62
C ILE A 408 17.25 7.06 18.01
N GLN A 409 17.84 6.80 19.19
CA GLN A 409 18.04 5.46 19.70
C GLN A 409 16.70 4.72 19.85
N MET A 410 15.70 5.33 20.52
CA MET A 410 14.40 4.71 20.72
C MET A 410 13.62 4.52 19.40
N ALA A 411 13.69 5.46 18.47
CA ALA A 411 13.02 5.37 17.18
C ALA A 411 13.54 4.19 16.36
N ASN A 412 14.87 3.97 16.39
CA ASN A 412 15.55 2.89 15.68
C ASN A 412 15.47 1.53 16.39
N ASP A 413 15.17 1.52 17.70
CA ASP A 413 14.93 0.30 18.47
C ASP A 413 13.55 -0.30 18.14
N SER A 414 13.49 -0.91 16.98
CA SER A 414 12.32 -1.59 16.39
C SER A 414 12.78 -2.51 15.28
N ASP A 415 12.10 -3.63 15.10
CA ASP A 415 12.30 -4.55 13.97
C ASP A 415 11.81 -3.94 12.63
N TYR A 416 11.02 -2.88 12.68
CA TYR A 416 10.46 -2.18 11.54
C TYR A 416 11.28 -0.95 11.15
N GLY A 417 11.13 -0.56 9.88
CA GLY A 417 11.77 0.64 9.35
C GLY A 417 11.04 1.18 8.11
N LEU A 418 9.70 1.30 8.14
CA LEU A 418 8.94 1.76 6.99
C LEU A 418 8.92 3.28 6.87
N GLY A 419 8.42 3.97 7.90
CA GLY A 419 8.29 5.42 7.91
C GLY A 419 8.70 6.06 9.23
N GLY A 420 8.81 7.39 9.21
CA GLY A 420 9.04 8.22 10.38
C GLY A 420 8.76 9.68 10.09
N ALA A 421 8.53 10.50 11.11
CA ALA A 421 8.42 11.94 10.95
C ALA A 421 9.10 12.71 12.09
N VAL A 422 9.55 13.92 11.74
CA VAL A 422 10.22 14.85 12.66
C VAL A 422 9.54 16.22 12.60
N TRP A 423 9.19 16.75 13.76
CA TRP A 423 8.55 18.05 13.90
C TRP A 423 9.44 19.00 14.69
N THR A 424 10.00 19.99 14.02
CA THR A 424 10.90 21.01 14.58
C THR A 424 11.02 22.19 13.60
N TYR A 425 11.19 23.40 14.11
CA TYR A 425 11.56 24.55 13.28
C TYR A 425 13.05 24.57 12.91
N ASN A 426 13.90 23.83 13.67
CA ASN A 426 15.33 23.79 13.41
C ASN A 426 15.65 22.83 12.25
N ILE A 427 15.91 23.39 11.08
CA ILE A 427 16.19 22.61 9.87
C ILE A 427 17.45 21.70 10.02
N ASN A 428 18.46 22.13 10.75
CA ASN A 428 19.66 21.31 10.98
C ASN A 428 19.33 20.09 11.85
N ARG A 429 18.50 20.26 12.90
CA ARG A 429 18.00 19.16 13.71
C ARG A 429 17.14 18.21 12.84
N ALA A 430 16.21 18.76 12.06
CA ALA A 430 15.37 17.97 11.18
C ALA A 430 16.17 17.06 10.25
N LEU A 431 17.22 17.61 9.62
CA LEU A 431 18.08 16.85 8.70
C LEU A 431 18.97 15.82 9.41
N ARG A 432 19.53 16.15 10.61
CA ARG A 432 20.32 15.17 11.39
C ARG A 432 19.45 13.99 11.82
N VAL A 433 18.30 14.27 12.41
CA VAL A 433 17.37 13.22 12.88
C VAL A 433 16.85 12.40 11.70
N ALA A 434 16.38 13.06 10.63
CA ALA A 434 15.87 12.34 9.45
C ALA A 434 16.91 11.41 8.81
N ARG A 435 18.19 11.80 8.78
CA ARG A 435 19.28 10.94 8.27
C ARG A 435 19.66 9.82 9.21
N ALA A 436 19.46 10.00 10.51
CA ALA A 436 19.78 9.00 11.53
C ALA A 436 18.67 7.94 11.71
N LEU A 437 17.45 8.22 11.27
CA LEU A 437 16.35 7.25 11.33
C LEU A 437 16.56 6.12 10.32
N GLU A 438 16.51 4.88 10.79
CA GLU A 438 16.63 3.66 9.98
C GLU A 438 15.29 3.29 9.33
N THR A 439 14.76 4.20 8.52
CA THR A 439 13.49 4.04 7.81
C THR A 439 13.61 4.45 6.35
N GLY A 440 12.80 3.83 5.49
CA GLY A 440 12.83 4.13 4.06
C GLY A 440 12.15 5.45 3.69
N ARG A 441 11.26 5.97 4.54
CA ARG A 441 10.56 7.25 4.34
C ARG A 441 10.58 8.09 5.60
N VAL A 442 11.03 9.34 5.48
CA VAL A 442 10.96 10.32 6.58
C VAL A 442 10.27 11.59 6.11
N TRP A 443 9.29 12.03 6.89
CA TRP A 443 8.61 13.31 6.70
C TRP A 443 9.16 14.36 7.68
N VAL A 444 9.27 15.60 7.22
CA VAL A 444 9.63 16.74 8.08
C VAL A 444 8.47 17.72 8.07
N ASN A 445 7.93 18.03 9.25
CA ASN A 445 6.80 18.95 9.46
C ASN A 445 5.56 18.64 8.60
N CYS A 446 5.35 17.37 8.27
CA CYS A 446 4.15 16.81 7.62
C CYS A 446 4.06 15.30 7.90
N TYR A 447 2.91 14.67 7.55
CA TYR A 447 2.72 13.23 7.61
C TYR A 447 1.82 12.74 6.46
N ASN A 448 1.95 11.47 6.06
CA ASN A 448 1.11 10.80 5.05
C ASN A 448 1.04 11.54 3.68
N ARG A 449 2.13 12.17 3.25
CA ARG A 449 2.25 12.69 1.88
C ARG A 449 2.97 11.66 1.03
N LEU A 450 2.27 11.11 0.02
CA LEU A 450 2.70 9.96 -0.79
C LEU A 450 2.59 10.27 -2.31
N PRO A 451 3.28 11.32 -2.83
CA PRO A 451 3.25 11.61 -4.26
C PRO A 451 3.94 10.51 -5.06
N ALA A 452 3.46 10.25 -6.28
CA ALA A 452 3.98 9.22 -7.16
C ALA A 452 5.49 9.38 -7.49
N GLY A 453 5.99 10.61 -7.49
CA GLY A 453 7.39 10.95 -7.77
C GLY A 453 8.37 10.77 -6.60
N ALA A 454 7.95 10.20 -5.47
CA ALA A 454 8.82 10.01 -4.30
C ALA A 454 8.83 8.54 -3.88
N PRO A 455 10.01 7.88 -3.79
CA PRO A 455 10.09 6.45 -3.49
C PRO A 455 9.50 6.12 -2.11
N PHE A 456 8.81 5.00 -2.02
CA PHE A 456 8.25 4.45 -0.80
C PHE A 456 8.75 3.02 -0.59
N GLY A 457 9.05 2.65 0.65
CA GLY A 457 9.46 1.28 1.01
C GLY A 457 10.28 1.24 2.29
N GLY A 458 10.40 0.05 2.86
CA GLY A 458 10.95 -0.16 4.19
C GLY A 458 12.44 -0.51 4.23
N TYR A 459 13.00 -0.31 5.42
CA TYR A 459 14.23 -0.93 5.92
C TYR A 459 13.85 -2.13 6.81
N LYS A 460 14.81 -2.91 7.26
CA LYS A 460 14.63 -4.02 8.21
C LYS A 460 13.51 -4.98 7.76
N THR A 461 12.60 -5.35 8.67
CA THR A 461 11.48 -6.26 8.36
C THR A 461 10.29 -5.59 7.66
N SER A 462 10.36 -4.31 7.37
CA SER A 462 9.30 -3.57 6.68
C SER A 462 9.29 -3.75 5.16
N GLY A 463 10.28 -4.42 4.57
CA GLY A 463 10.17 -4.82 3.17
C GLY A 463 11.47 -4.86 2.38
N ILE A 464 11.31 -5.26 1.12
CA ILE A 464 12.39 -5.40 0.12
C ILE A 464 11.95 -4.67 -1.14
N GLY A 465 12.80 -3.79 -1.67
CA GLY A 465 12.50 -2.99 -2.84
C GLY A 465 11.87 -1.64 -2.49
N ARG A 466 11.32 -1.00 -3.51
CA ARG A 466 10.62 0.29 -3.38
C ARG A 466 9.40 0.31 -4.28
N GLU A 467 8.36 0.96 -3.83
CA GLU A 467 7.17 1.30 -4.62
C GLU A 467 7.24 2.77 -5.04
N THR A 468 6.38 3.14 -6.00
CA THR A 468 6.32 4.50 -6.54
C THR A 468 7.65 4.93 -7.18
N HIS A 469 7.76 6.17 -7.65
CA HIS A 469 8.95 6.73 -8.29
C HIS A 469 9.47 5.89 -9.50
N LYS A 470 10.23 6.50 -10.40
CA LYS A 470 10.81 5.81 -11.57
C LYS A 470 11.68 4.60 -11.22
N MET A 471 12.26 4.56 -10.01
CA MET A 471 13.03 3.40 -9.52
C MET A 471 12.24 2.09 -9.63
N MET A 472 10.90 2.16 -9.55
CA MET A 472 10.03 0.98 -9.63
C MET A 472 10.13 0.27 -10.98
N LEU A 473 10.41 1.00 -12.07
CA LEU A 473 10.62 0.38 -13.39
C LEU A 473 11.77 -0.62 -13.37
N ALA A 474 12.83 -0.38 -12.60
CA ALA A 474 13.93 -1.32 -12.44
C ALA A 474 13.49 -2.66 -11.84
N ALA A 475 12.45 -2.66 -11.00
CA ALA A 475 11.91 -3.88 -10.41
C ALA A 475 10.99 -4.68 -11.35
N TYR A 476 10.54 -4.10 -12.46
CA TYR A 476 9.71 -4.72 -13.50
C TYR A 476 10.47 -4.96 -14.81
N THR A 477 11.78 -4.69 -14.83
CA THR A 477 12.64 -4.91 -15.97
C THR A 477 13.87 -5.72 -15.58
N GLN A 478 14.49 -6.35 -16.58
CA GLN A 478 15.80 -6.98 -16.45
C GLN A 478 16.78 -6.35 -17.43
N VAL A 479 18.06 -6.37 -17.06
CA VAL A 479 19.12 -5.78 -17.88
C VAL A 479 19.64 -6.82 -18.86
N LYS A 480 19.73 -6.42 -20.15
CA LYS A 480 20.44 -7.17 -21.18
C LYS A 480 21.66 -6.35 -21.64
N ASN A 481 22.80 -6.97 -21.64
CA ASN A 481 23.98 -6.42 -22.30
C ASN A 481 24.14 -7.00 -23.71
N ILE A 482 24.33 -6.15 -24.71
CA ILE A 482 24.73 -6.53 -26.06
C ILE A 482 26.14 -5.97 -26.25
N PHE A 483 27.09 -6.87 -26.33
CA PHE A 483 28.48 -6.53 -26.58
C PHE A 483 28.75 -6.65 -28.09
N ILE A 484 29.26 -5.60 -28.71
CA ILE A 484 29.53 -5.54 -30.15
C ILE A 484 31.02 -5.28 -30.32
N SER A 485 31.71 -6.16 -31.01
CA SER A 485 33.08 -5.94 -31.46
C SER A 485 33.08 -5.75 -32.97
N THR A 486 33.77 -4.72 -33.43
CA THR A 486 34.00 -4.43 -34.86
C THR A 486 35.40 -4.87 -35.30
N ARG A 487 36.13 -5.59 -34.45
CA ARG A 487 37.48 -6.11 -34.76
C ARG A 487 37.38 -7.16 -35.88
N GLU A 488 38.16 -6.97 -36.91
CA GLU A 488 38.25 -7.90 -38.04
C GLU A 488 39.34 -8.95 -37.83
N GLU A 489 40.33 -8.68 -36.97
CA GLU A 489 41.45 -9.56 -36.70
C GLU A 489 41.06 -10.70 -35.77
N ARG A 490 41.69 -11.86 -35.98
CA ARG A 490 41.56 -13.04 -35.12
C ARG A 490 42.20 -12.76 -33.75
N GLU A 491 41.56 -13.09 -32.67
CA GLU A 491 42.09 -12.96 -31.30
C GLU A 491 43.24 -13.91 -31.02
N GLY A 492 43.43 -14.92 -31.84
CA GLY A 492 44.60 -15.80 -31.76
C GLY A 492 44.65 -16.75 -30.56
N MET A 493 43.49 -16.95 -29.92
CA MET A 493 43.43 -17.85 -28.76
C MET A 493 43.32 -19.33 -29.13
N TYR A 494 42.89 -19.65 -30.36
CA TYR A 494 42.73 -21.01 -30.88
C TYR A 494 43.27 -21.14 -32.30
#